data_163b0f4fd4699fdd967fa88b0c3fba80
#
_entry.id   163b0f4fd4699fdd967fa88b0c3fba80
#
_cell.length_a   1.000
_cell.length_b   1.000
_cell.length_c   1.000
_cell.angle_alpha   90.00
_cell.angle_beta   90.00
_cell.angle_gamma   90.00
#
_symmetry.space_group_name_H-M   'P 1'
#
loop_
_entity.id
_entity.type
_entity.pdbx_description
1 polymer ?
#
loop_
_entity_poly.entity_id
_entity_poly.type
_entity_poly.pdbx_seq_one_letter_code
_entity_poly.pdbx_strand_id
1 'polypeptide(L)'
;ALVAGIAEDAGYGFAIAKALTEAGASVVVGTWPPALNIFRNLLERGKMDESLVLQSGAKMAFESIYPLDAAYTTLGEAPESVRTNKRYADVGDFSIDGLAARLTADHGERPLDIVVHSLANGPEVKKALIDTSRDGYLAALSVSAYSLVAMVSRFGPLLRAGGSVISLTYMASER
;
A
#
# COMPACT_ATOMS: atom_id res chain seq x y z
N ALA A 1 -3.23 -0.74 -12.35
CA ALA A 1 -3.50 0.06 -11.15
C ALA A 1 -2.55 -0.33 -10.02
N LEU A 2 -2.06 0.63 -9.25
CA LEU A 2 -1.33 0.39 -7.99
C LEU A 2 -2.30 0.57 -6.81
N VAL A 3 -2.41 -0.43 -5.95
CA VAL A 3 -3.13 -0.33 -4.68
C VAL A 3 -2.12 -0.46 -3.53
N ALA A 4 -1.84 0.64 -2.84
CA ALA A 4 -0.97 0.67 -1.67
C ALA A 4 -1.80 0.42 -0.40
N GLY A 5 -1.41 -0.59 0.39
CA GLY A 5 -2.04 -0.92 1.66
C GLY A 5 -2.94 -2.18 1.60
N ILE A 6 -2.49 -3.23 0.93
CA ILE A 6 -3.12 -4.56 1.04
C ILE A 6 -2.18 -5.48 1.82
N ALA A 7 -2.71 -6.10 2.87
CA ALA A 7 -2.00 -7.10 3.67
C ALA A 7 -2.87 -8.34 4.00
N GLU A 8 -4.17 -8.25 3.73
CA GLU A 8 -5.18 -9.28 4.01
C GLU A 8 -6.43 -9.03 3.14
N ASP A 9 -7.39 -9.93 3.16
CA ASP A 9 -8.61 -9.88 2.34
C ASP A 9 -9.79 -9.13 3.00
N ALA A 10 -9.69 -8.79 4.27
CA ALA A 10 -10.74 -8.06 5.00
C ALA A 10 -10.63 -6.53 4.90
N GLY A 11 -9.54 -6.01 4.30
CA GLY A 11 -9.27 -4.56 4.23
C GLY A 11 -9.90 -3.85 3.03
N TYR A 12 -10.09 -2.54 3.15
CA TYR A 12 -10.59 -1.69 2.05
C TYR A 12 -9.73 -1.79 0.79
N GLY A 13 -8.39 -1.85 0.93
CA GLY A 13 -7.47 -1.98 -0.21
C GLY A 13 -7.76 -3.24 -1.04
N PHE A 14 -8.05 -4.37 -0.38
CA PHE A 14 -8.42 -5.60 -1.06
C PHE A 14 -9.76 -5.49 -1.81
N ALA A 15 -10.78 -4.91 -1.17
CA ALA A 15 -12.09 -4.70 -1.79
C ALA A 15 -11.98 -3.77 -3.03
N ILE A 16 -11.16 -2.72 -2.95
CA ILE A 16 -10.90 -1.82 -4.07
C ILE A 16 -10.15 -2.54 -5.19
N ALA A 17 -9.12 -3.34 -4.85
CA ALA A 17 -8.39 -4.14 -5.83
C ALA A 17 -9.32 -5.10 -6.59
N LYS A 18 -10.25 -5.73 -5.86
CA LYS A 18 -11.27 -6.61 -6.45
C LYS A 18 -12.18 -5.86 -7.43
N ALA A 19 -12.71 -4.70 -7.04
CA ALA A 19 -13.54 -3.86 -7.89
C ALA A 19 -12.79 -3.36 -9.13
N LEU A 20 -11.52 -2.98 -8.99
CA LEU A 20 -10.67 -2.58 -10.12
C LEU A 20 -10.42 -3.74 -11.08
N THR A 21 -10.18 -4.95 -10.55
CA THR A 21 -10.01 -6.16 -11.39
C THR A 21 -11.29 -6.50 -12.13
N GLU A 22 -12.46 -6.39 -11.50
CA GLU A 22 -13.77 -6.57 -12.14
C GLU A 22 -14.00 -5.55 -13.27
N ALA A 23 -13.47 -4.34 -13.10
CA ALA A 23 -13.48 -3.31 -14.15
C ALA A 23 -12.41 -3.51 -15.24
N GLY A 24 -11.63 -4.60 -15.19
CA GLY A 24 -10.64 -4.96 -16.21
C GLY A 24 -9.23 -4.41 -15.94
N ALA A 25 -8.95 -3.88 -14.75
CA ALA A 25 -7.61 -3.41 -14.40
C ALA A 25 -6.71 -4.57 -13.98
N SER A 26 -5.46 -4.53 -14.43
CA SER A 26 -4.36 -5.29 -13.82
C SER A 26 -3.90 -4.58 -12.54
N VAL A 27 -3.82 -5.29 -11.42
CA VAL A 27 -3.57 -4.72 -10.10
C VAL A 27 -2.20 -5.12 -9.57
N VAL A 28 -1.39 -4.11 -9.27
CA VAL A 28 -0.13 -4.20 -8.54
C VAL A 28 -0.36 -3.77 -7.09
N VAL A 29 0.25 -4.46 -6.15
CA VAL A 29 0.04 -4.24 -4.71
C VAL A 29 1.30 -3.75 -4.02
N GLY A 30 1.16 -2.70 -3.21
CA GLY A 30 2.15 -2.29 -2.20
C GLY A 30 1.75 -2.83 -0.83
N THR A 31 2.58 -3.70 -0.26
CA THR A 31 2.31 -4.36 1.03
C THR A 31 3.37 -4.00 2.06
N TRP A 32 2.94 -3.72 3.29
CA TRP A 32 3.85 -3.46 4.41
C TRP A 32 4.81 -4.66 4.64
N PRO A 33 6.13 -4.45 4.71
CA PRO A 33 7.11 -5.52 4.75
C PRO A 33 6.85 -6.61 5.82
N PRO A 34 6.48 -6.27 7.06
CA PRO A 34 6.15 -7.30 8.05
C PRO A 34 4.97 -8.21 7.71
N ALA A 35 4.06 -7.75 6.84
CA ALA A 35 2.90 -8.53 6.38
C ALA A 35 3.13 -9.24 5.04
N LEU A 36 4.15 -8.84 4.27
CA LEU A 36 4.38 -9.28 2.89
C LEU A 36 4.45 -10.81 2.75
N ASN A 37 5.29 -11.45 3.55
CA ASN A 37 5.46 -12.91 3.47
C ASN A 37 4.22 -13.65 3.98
N ILE A 38 3.51 -13.09 4.95
CA ILE A 38 2.25 -13.66 5.46
C ILE A 38 1.21 -13.61 4.34
N PHE A 39 1.05 -12.47 3.70
CA PHE A 39 0.09 -12.26 2.61
C PHE A 39 0.38 -13.18 1.41
N ARG A 40 1.63 -13.27 0.97
CA ARG A 40 2.04 -14.19 -0.10
C ARG A 40 1.74 -15.64 0.25
N ASN A 41 2.11 -16.08 1.46
CA ASN A 41 1.84 -17.44 1.92
C ASN A 41 0.34 -17.78 1.99
N LEU A 42 -0.51 -16.82 2.39
CA LEU A 42 -1.96 -17.01 2.40
C LEU A 42 -2.51 -17.21 0.98
N LEU A 43 -2.02 -16.43 0.01
CA LEU A 43 -2.38 -16.59 -1.41
C LEU A 43 -1.92 -17.93 -1.96
N GLU A 44 -0.64 -18.29 -1.77
CA GLU A 44 -0.04 -19.55 -2.26
C GLU A 44 -0.74 -20.79 -1.69
N ARG A 45 -1.17 -20.74 -0.43
CA ARG A 45 -1.88 -21.85 0.24
C ARG A 45 -3.38 -21.88 -0.05
N GLY A 46 -3.90 -20.98 -0.88
CA GLY A 46 -5.31 -20.89 -1.20
C GLY A 46 -6.21 -20.48 -0.03
N LYS A 47 -5.63 -19.89 1.03
CA LYS A 47 -6.41 -19.46 2.21
C LYS A 47 -7.31 -18.25 1.95
N MET A 48 -7.10 -17.58 0.83
CA MET A 48 -7.88 -16.42 0.38
C MET A 48 -8.70 -16.74 -0.89
N ASP A 49 -8.79 -18.00 -1.29
CA ASP A 49 -9.40 -18.39 -2.57
C ASP A 49 -10.85 -17.94 -2.71
N GLU A 50 -11.65 -18.06 -1.66
CA GLU A 50 -13.04 -17.60 -1.65
C GLU A 50 -13.14 -16.08 -1.81
N SER A 51 -12.27 -15.33 -1.12
CA SER A 51 -12.24 -13.86 -1.19
C SER A 51 -11.81 -13.35 -2.57
N LEU A 52 -11.00 -14.13 -3.29
CA LEU A 52 -10.50 -13.79 -4.63
C LEU A 52 -11.55 -14.00 -5.73
N VAL A 53 -12.67 -14.70 -5.47
CA VAL A 53 -13.70 -14.93 -6.50
C VAL A 53 -14.39 -13.61 -6.85
N LEU A 54 -14.39 -13.26 -8.13
CA LEU A 54 -15.06 -12.11 -8.72
C LEU A 54 -16.55 -12.40 -8.97
N GLN A 55 -17.34 -11.35 -9.22
CA GLN A 55 -18.77 -11.52 -9.58
C GLN A 55 -18.95 -12.34 -10.86
N SER A 56 -17.99 -12.27 -11.77
CA SER A 56 -17.96 -13.09 -13.00
C SER A 56 -17.72 -14.59 -12.74
N GLY A 57 -17.37 -14.99 -11.53
CA GLY A 57 -16.91 -16.33 -11.18
C GLY A 57 -15.42 -16.57 -11.46
N ALA A 58 -14.72 -15.65 -12.12
CA ALA A 58 -13.27 -15.71 -12.30
C ALA A 58 -12.56 -15.45 -10.97
N LYS A 59 -11.30 -15.88 -10.85
CA LYS A 59 -10.47 -15.61 -9.69
C LYS A 59 -9.54 -14.43 -9.95
N MET A 60 -9.56 -13.44 -9.08
CA MET A 60 -8.62 -12.32 -9.11
C MET A 60 -7.18 -12.82 -8.89
N ALA A 61 -6.26 -12.28 -9.66
CA ALA A 61 -4.82 -12.42 -9.43
C ALA A 61 -4.16 -11.06 -9.39
N PHE A 62 -3.14 -10.90 -8.56
CA PHE A 62 -2.31 -9.69 -8.54
C PHE A 62 -1.18 -9.84 -9.56
N GLU A 63 -0.96 -8.79 -10.36
CA GLU A 63 0.14 -8.71 -11.33
C GLU A 63 1.50 -8.81 -10.62
N SER A 64 1.65 -8.06 -9.55
CA SER A 64 2.85 -8.06 -8.70
C SER A 64 2.51 -7.60 -7.27
N ILE A 65 3.29 -8.09 -6.30
CA ILE A 65 3.18 -7.69 -4.91
C ILE A 65 4.56 -7.23 -4.43
N TYR A 66 4.68 -5.96 -4.11
CA TYR A 66 5.91 -5.30 -3.70
C TYR A 66 5.91 -4.90 -2.23
N PRO A 67 7.07 -4.87 -1.57
CA PRO A 67 7.19 -4.25 -0.25
C PRO A 67 6.99 -2.74 -0.35
N LEU A 68 6.21 -2.18 0.56
CA LEU A 68 6.02 -0.74 0.72
C LEU A 68 5.81 -0.40 2.18
N ASP A 69 6.74 0.35 2.78
CA ASP A 69 6.53 1.05 4.03
C ASP A 69 6.43 2.55 3.77
N ALA A 70 5.21 3.06 3.77
CA ALA A 70 4.93 4.46 3.45
C ALA A 70 5.34 5.45 4.54
N ALA A 71 5.93 4.98 5.65
CA ALA A 71 6.60 5.84 6.62
C ALA A 71 7.88 6.47 6.06
N TYR A 72 8.44 5.91 4.98
CA TYR A 72 9.72 6.32 4.42
C TYR A 72 9.60 6.67 2.94
N THR A 73 9.92 7.90 2.58
CA THR A 73 9.99 8.31 1.17
C THR A 73 11.18 7.66 0.49
N THR A 74 12.33 7.65 1.18
CA THR A 74 13.57 7.01 0.73
C THR A 74 14.03 5.97 1.74
N LEU A 75 14.79 4.97 1.30
CA LEU A 75 15.37 3.96 2.22
C LEU A 75 16.29 4.57 3.28
N GLY A 76 16.96 5.69 2.94
CA GLY A 76 17.84 6.40 3.86
C GLY A 76 17.13 7.02 5.07
N GLU A 77 15.83 7.29 4.97
CA GLU A 77 15.02 7.78 6.08
C GLU A 77 14.67 6.70 7.11
N ALA A 78 14.74 5.42 6.72
CA ALA A 78 14.44 4.32 7.61
C ALA A 78 15.57 4.16 8.64
N PRO A 79 15.26 4.14 9.96
CA PRO A 79 16.25 3.89 10.99
C PRO A 79 16.96 2.55 10.80
N GLU A 80 18.20 2.46 11.27
CA GLU A 80 18.98 1.22 11.20
C GLU A 80 18.24 0.04 11.86
N SER A 81 17.57 0.28 12.98
CA SER A 81 16.77 -0.71 13.70
C SER A 81 15.61 -1.29 12.85
N VAL A 82 15.09 -0.53 11.88
CA VAL A 82 14.09 -1.01 10.92
C VAL A 82 14.79 -1.76 9.80
N ARG A 83 15.83 -1.19 9.20
CA ARG A 83 16.56 -1.80 8.08
C ARG A 83 17.21 -3.15 8.42
N THR A 84 17.65 -3.32 9.67
CA THR A 84 18.25 -4.56 10.19
C THR A 84 17.24 -5.54 10.79
N ASN A 85 15.96 -5.14 10.88
CA ASN A 85 14.92 -6.03 11.38
C ASN A 85 14.70 -7.18 10.40
N LYS A 86 14.65 -8.42 10.92
CA LYS A 86 14.46 -9.64 10.11
C LYS A 86 13.22 -9.62 9.19
N ARG A 87 12.21 -8.82 9.51
CA ARG A 87 11.00 -8.68 8.68
C ARG A 87 11.21 -7.75 7.49
N TYR A 88 12.32 -7.00 7.47
CA TYR A 88 12.68 -6.04 6.42
C TYR A 88 13.96 -6.47 5.68
N ALA A 89 14.76 -7.38 6.24
CA ALA A 89 16.13 -7.66 5.77
C ALA A 89 16.19 -8.15 4.30
N ASP A 90 15.23 -8.97 3.89
CA ASP A 90 15.29 -9.65 2.59
C ASP A 90 14.34 -9.06 1.53
N VAL A 91 13.72 -7.91 1.81
CA VAL A 91 12.74 -7.32 0.87
C VAL A 91 13.34 -6.24 -0.03
N GLY A 92 14.60 -5.86 0.20
CA GLY A 92 15.29 -4.79 -0.52
C GLY A 92 14.77 -3.41 -0.15
N ASP A 93 14.75 -2.48 -1.11
CA ASP A 93 14.22 -1.13 -0.87
C ASP A 93 12.69 -1.16 -0.76
N PHE A 94 12.19 -0.94 0.44
CA PHE A 94 10.77 -0.94 0.79
C PHE A 94 10.18 0.47 0.89
N SER A 95 10.94 1.49 0.54
CA SER A 95 10.48 2.88 0.55
C SER A 95 9.54 3.19 -0.64
N ILE A 96 8.94 4.37 -0.62
CA ILE A 96 8.11 4.85 -1.74
C ILE A 96 8.98 4.98 -3.00
N ASP A 97 10.22 5.49 -2.90
CA ASP A 97 11.17 5.57 -4.02
C ASP A 97 11.55 4.18 -4.54
N GLY A 98 11.79 3.22 -3.64
CA GLY A 98 12.08 1.83 -4.00
C GLY A 98 10.95 1.18 -4.78
N LEU A 99 9.70 1.42 -4.39
CA LEU A 99 8.54 0.93 -5.16
C LEU A 99 8.44 1.62 -6.53
N ALA A 100 8.65 2.94 -6.60
CA ALA A 100 8.64 3.67 -7.88
C ALA A 100 9.69 3.13 -8.86
N ALA A 101 10.90 2.86 -8.36
CA ALA A 101 11.98 2.28 -9.16
C ALA A 101 11.62 0.88 -9.70
N ARG A 102 11.03 0.01 -8.87
CA ARG A 102 10.58 -1.33 -9.29
C ARG A 102 9.46 -1.27 -10.32
N LEU A 103 8.47 -0.40 -10.11
CA LEU A 103 7.39 -0.22 -11.08
C LEU A 103 7.93 0.17 -12.45
N THR A 104 8.91 1.08 -12.50
CA THR A 104 9.56 1.47 -13.76
C THR A 104 10.36 0.33 -14.37
N ALA A 105 11.11 -0.41 -13.57
CA ALA A 105 11.93 -1.52 -14.04
C ALA A 105 11.12 -2.68 -14.61
N ASP A 106 10.02 -3.04 -13.93
CA ASP A 106 9.24 -4.22 -14.27
C ASP A 106 8.12 -3.93 -15.28
N HIS A 107 7.60 -2.69 -15.34
CA HIS A 107 6.42 -2.33 -16.13
C HIS A 107 6.62 -1.15 -17.09
N GLY A 108 7.83 -0.56 -17.15
CA GLY A 108 8.16 0.54 -18.06
C GLY A 108 7.93 1.95 -17.49
N GLU A 109 8.08 2.97 -18.34
CA GLU A 109 8.18 4.37 -17.88
C GLU A 109 6.90 4.95 -17.27
N ARG A 110 5.73 4.58 -17.79
CA ARG A 110 4.42 5.08 -17.31
C ARG A 110 3.43 3.94 -17.17
N PRO A 111 3.64 3.06 -16.18
CA PRO A 111 2.85 1.83 -16.07
C PRO A 111 1.49 2.03 -15.41
N LEU A 112 1.23 3.20 -14.80
CA LEU A 112 0.07 3.39 -13.93
C LEU A 112 -1.03 4.20 -14.61
N ASP A 113 -2.27 3.75 -14.48
CA ASP A 113 -3.49 4.51 -14.78
C ASP A 113 -4.15 5.00 -13.49
N ILE A 114 -4.03 4.21 -12.40
CA ILE A 114 -4.67 4.50 -11.12
C ILE A 114 -3.68 4.23 -10.00
N VAL A 115 -3.60 5.15 -9.04
CA VAL A 115 -2.92 4.95 -7.75
C VAL A 115 -3.95 5.06 -6.62
N VAL A 116 -4.06 4.03 -5.80
CA VAL A 116 -4.92 4.01 -4.63
C VAL A 116 -4.08 4.06 -3.36
N HIS A 117 -4.28 5.10 -2.57
CA HIS A 117 -3.72 5.24 -1.23
C HIS A 117 -4.72 4.70 -0.21
N SER A 118 -4.53 3.45 0.20
CA SER A 118 -5.33 2.76 1.23
C SER A 118 -4.47 2.46 2.46
N LEU A 119 -3.81 3.50 2.96
CA LEU A 119 -2.84 3.42 4.04
C LEU A 119 -3.31 4.21 5.25
N ALA A 120 -3.23 3.61 6.42
CA ALA A 120 -3.40 4.27 7.69
C ALA A 120 -2.58 3.55 8.76
N ASN A 121 -2.00 4.33 9.66
CA ASN A 121 -1.36 3.80 10.85
C ASN A 121 -1.56 4.78 12.00
N GLY A 122 -1.88 4.25 13.18
CA GLY A 122 -1.98 5.01 14.41
C GLY A 122 -1.39 4.17 15.54
N PRO A 123 -0.08 4.28 15.82
CA PRO A 123 0.58 3.42 16.82
C PRO A 123 -0.07 3.53 18.20
N GLU A 124 -0.72 4.65 18.49
CA GLU A 124 -1.39 4.91 19.75
C GLU A 124 -2.92 5.02 19.63
N VAL A 125 -3.52 4.49 18.56
CA VAL A 125 -4.97 4.58 18.28
C VAL A 125 -5.88 4.05 19.41
N LYS A 126 -5.35 3.22 20.31
CA LYS A 126 -6.09 2.69 21.47
C LYS A 126 -6.05 3.61 22.71
N LYS A 127 -5.23 4.65 22.70
CA LYS A 127 -5.17 5.63 23.80
C LYS A 127 -6.31 6.64 23.67
N ALA A 128 -6.69 7.25 24.80
CA ALA A 128 -7.53 8.43 24.74
C ALA A 128 -6.76 9.57 24.03
N LEU A 129 -7.47 10.48 23.37
CA LEU A 129 -6.85 11.57 22.61
C LEU A 129 -5.89 12.40 23.49
N ILE A 130 -6.30 12.70 24.74
CA ILE A 130 -5.51 13.49 25.69
C ILE A 130 -4.23 12.79 26.18
N ASP A 131 -4.16 11.46 26.05
CA ASP A 131 -3.02 10.62 26.45
C ASP A 131 -2.10 10.29 25.28
N THR A 132 -2.43 10.77 24.06
CA THR A 132 -1.62 10.53 22.86
C THR A 132 -0.34 11.36 22.94
N SER A 133 0.81 10.69 22.78
CA SER A 133 2.09 11.37 22.72
C SER A 133 2.25 12.18 21.42
N ARG A 134 3.12 13.19 21.45
CA ARG A 134 3.49 13.94 20.25
C ARG A 134 4.05 13.01 19.15
N ASP A 135 4.91 12.08 19.52
CA ASP A 135 5.54 11.15 18.57
C ASP A 135 4.51 10.20 17.95
N GLY A 136 3.59 9.67 18.77
CA GLY A 136 2.49 8.84 18.27
C GLY A 136 1.55 9.59 17.32
N TYR A 137 1.25 10.86 17.65
CA TYR A 137 0.42 11.72 16.80
C TYR A 137 1.12 12.03 15.46
N LEU A 138 2.40 12.44 15.51
CA LEU A 138 3.17 12.72 14.30
C LEU A 138 3.39 11.48 13.43
N ALA A 139 3.61 10.31 14.04
CA ALA A 139 3.70 9.04 13.31
C ALA A 139 2.39 8.70 12.58
N ALA A 140 1.24 8.93 13.22
CA ALA A 140 -0.06 8.72 12.58
C ALA A 140 -0.27 9.67 11.40
N LEU A 141 0.05 10.96 11.52
CA LEU A 141 -0.01 11.92 10.42
C LEU A 141 0.95 11.58 9.29
N SER A 142 2.17 11.15 9.62
CA SER A 142 3.19 10.79 8.63
C SER A 142 2.69 9.67 7.72
N VAL A 143 2.22 8.56 8.30
CA VAL A 143 1.81 7.39 7.49
C VAL A 143 0.41 7.53 6.90
N SER A 144 -0.52 8.20 7.60
CA SER A 144 -1.91 8.26 7.13
C SER A 144 -2.21 9.45 6.22
N ALA A 145 -1.43 10.53 6.28
CA ALA A 145 -1.68 11.74 5.51
C ALA A 145 -0.49 12.14 4.62
N TYR A 146 0.71 12.33 5.19
CA TYR A 146 1.86 12.78 4.40
C TYR A 146 2.29 11.76 3.34
N SER A 147 2.13 10.48 3.61
CA SER A 147 2.46 9.43 2.65
C SER A 147 1.71 9.59 1.32
N LEU A 148 0.48 10.15 1.31
CA LEU A 148 -0.21 10.50 0.07
C LEU A 148 0.58 11.54 -0.73
N VAL A 149 1.08 12.59 -0.08
CA VAL A 149 1.88 13.64 -0.73
C VAL A 149 3.16 13.04 -1.32
N ALA A 150 3.86 12.19 -0.56
CA ALA A 150 5.06 11.51 -1.02
C ALA A 150 4.75 10.56 -2.20
N MET A 151 3.67 9.78 -2.12
CA MET A 151 3.23 8.89 -3.21
C MET A 151 2.87 9.67 -4.48
N VAL A 152 2.13 10.77 -4.36
CA VAL A 152 1.78 11.63 -5.53
C VAL A 152 3.06 12.20 -6.17
N SER A 153 4.02 12.62 -5.36
CA SER A 153 5.30 13.13 -5.85
C SER A 153 6.09 12.08 -6.63
N ARG A 154 6.08 10.81 -6.21
CA ARG A 154 6.90 9.73 -6.80
C ARG A 154 6.18 8.92 -7.88
N PHE A 155 4.88 8.67 -7.69
CA PHE A 155 4.09 7.90 -8.66
C PHE A 155 3.38 8.79 -9.69
N GLY A 156 3.21 10.09 -9.43
CA GLY A 156 2.63 11.03 -10.39
C GLY A 156 3.34 11.00 -11.76
N PRO A 157 4.68 11.06 -11.82
CA PRO A 157 5.41 10.92 -13.08
C PRO A 157 5.22 9.58 -13.80
N LEU A 158 4.83 8.53 -13.06
CA LEU A 158 4.57 7.19 -13.59
C LEU A 158 3.11 7.00 -14.08
N LEU A 159 2.24 7.98 -13.83
CA LEU A 159 0.88 7.97 -14.34
C LEU A 159 0.84 8.29 -15.83
N ARG A 160 -0.01 7.59 -16.56
CA ARG A 160 -0.38 7.94 -17.92
C ARG A 160 -1.21 9.23 -17.95
N ALA A 161 -1.27 9.88 -19.09
CA ALA A 161 -2.16 11.05 -19.27
C ALA A 161 -3.61 10.65 -18.97
N GLY A 162 -4.28 11.41 -18.09
CA GLY A 162 -5.63 11.09 -17.61
C GLY A 162 -5.68 10.11 -16.46
N GLY A 163 -4.53 9.68 -15.91
CA GLY A 163 -4.47 8.83 -14.73
C GLY A 163 -5.01 9.51 -13.48
N SER A 164 -5.42 8.71 -12.50
CA SER A 164 -6.09 9.17 -11.28
C SER A 164 -5.36 8.73 -10.02
N VAL A 165 -5.45 9.56 -8.96
CA VAL A 165 -5.03 9.22 -7.60
C VAL A 165 -6.25 9.23 -6.69
N ILE A 166 -6.45 8.18 -5.93
CA ILE A 166 -7.56 8.00 -4.99
C ILE A 166 -6.99 7.81 -3.59
N SER A 167 -7.51 8.53 -2.62
CA SER A 167 -7.20 8.35 -1.20
C SER A 167 -8.48 8.09 -0.42
N LEU A 168 -8.37 7.22 0.59
CA LEU A 168 -9.46 6.96 1.52
C LEU A 168 -9.45 8.02 2.62
N THR A 169 -10.61 8.56 2.93
CA THR A 169 -10.81 9.49 4.03
C THR A 169 -12.08 9.15 4.80
N TYR A 170 -12.28 9.81 5.92
CA TYR A 170 -13.45 9.60 6.76
C TYR A 170 -14.29 10.87 6.86
N MET A 171 -15.61 10.72 6.87
CA MET A 171 -16.56 11.85 6.87
C MET A 171 -16.74 12.54 8.23
N ALA A 172 -15.88 12.28 9.22
CA ALA A 172 -15.96 12.86 10.56
C ALA A 172 -15.85 14.40 10.58
N SER A 173 -15.42 15.03 9.46
CA SER A 173 -15.41 16.48 9.30
C SER A 173 -16.76 17.05 8.87
N GLU A 174 -17.71 16.21 8.46
CA GLU A 174 -19.02 16.64 7.93
C GLU A 174 -20.19 16.34 8.87
N ARG A 175 -19.96 15.55 9.93
CA ARG A 175 -20.99 15.10 10.88
C ARG A 175 -20.46 15.01 12.30
#